data_8963d06340a2ac85daba1957906d50e4
#
_entry.id   8963d06340a2ac85daba1957906d50e4
#
_cell.length_a   1.000
_cell.length_b   1.000
_cell.length_c   1.000
_cell.angle_alpha   90.00
_cell.angle_beta   90.00
_cell.angle_gamma   90.00
#
_symmetry.space_group_name_H-M   'P 1'
#
loop_
_entity.id
_entity.type
_entity.pdbx_description
1 polymer ?
#
loop_
_entity_poly.entity_id
_entity_poly.type
_entity_poly.pdbx_seq_one_letter_code
_entity_poly.pdbx_strand_id
1 'polypeptide(L)'
;SGGAGGNALMFGIGGNGGAGGAASGVGNGGVGGAGGAGGALVAIGGAGGAGGAATTGTGGAGGAGSNALGLFLGLGGSGGQGGDSAMGSGGAGGAGGSGGAASPFGIDIGIGGAGGHGGAGTNGGAGGAGGAGGSSGTVFALDLSWGGAGGNGGAATTGTGGAGGTGGFAVAPDFIGFGAAYGGAGGLGGAATGAGGTGGTGGVGAGGFAALGVGVGGAGGAGGAATETGGIGGAGGLGVGLLGGAGGAGGPGGAASAGSGGHGGTGGDALGLIGAGIGGVGGVGGAATDTGGNGGAGGSGTGLLGGVGGAGGHGGGASVGTGGSGGAGGDGFGFVGAGGNGGNAGTGVGVNGANGGNGGSATGALAAVGGAGAAGGDATSGTGGFGGAGGSARGLIFALGGAGAAGGDASTGVG
;
A
#
# COMPACT_ATOMS: atom_id res chain seq x y z
N SER A 1 -19.05 -23.19 -10.82
CA SER A 1 -18.31 -22.06 -11.36
C SER A 1 -19.20 -21.19 -12.25
N GLY A 2 -18.92 -19.90 -12.26
CA GLY A 2 -19.57 -18.97 -13.19
C GLY A 2 -19.03 -19.11 -14.61
N GLY A 3 -19.84 -18.79 -15.62
CA GLY A 3 -19.41 -18.75 -17.01
C GLY A 3 -18.55 -17.50 -17.30
N ALA A 4 -17.64 -17.59 -18.27
CA ALA A 4 -16.86 -16.44 -18.71
C ALA A 4 -17.70 -15.42 -19.50
N GLY A 5 -17.33 -14.12 -19.42
CA GLY A 5 -17.93 -13.07 -20.20
C GLY A 5 -17.53 -13.14 -21.69
N GLY A 6 -18.38 -12.65 -22.58
CA GLY A 6 -18.10 -12.58 -24.02
C GLY A 6 -17.19 -11.41 -24.38
N ASN A 7 -16.41 -11.56 -25.46
CA ASN A 7 -15.50 -10.53 -25.96
C ASN A 7 -16.20 -9.53 -26.90
N ALA A 8 -15.67 -8.29 -26.98
CA ALA A 8 -16.05 -7.27 -27.93
C ALA A 8 -14.96 -7.03 -28.98
N LEU A 9 -15.31 -6.57 -30.21
CA LEU A 9 -14.36 -6.54 -31.33
C LEU A 9 -13.75 -5.15 -31.64
N MET A 10 -14.50 -4.11 -31.92
CA MET A 10 -13.94 -2.80 -32.36
C MET A 10 -14.07 -1.70 -31.30
N PHE A 11 -15.29 -1.27 -31.05
CA PHE A 11 -15.63 -0.44 -29.91
C PHE A 11 -16.43 -1.32 -28.98
N GLY A 12 -15.99 -1.53 -27.76
CA GLY A 12 -16.84 -2.37 -26.96
C GLY A 12 -16.35 -2.66 -25.56
N ILE A 13 -17.34 -3.04 -24.79
CA ILE A 13 -17.19 -3.45 -23.41
C ILE A 13 -17.25 -4.97 -23.39
N GLY A 14 -16.25 -5.64 -22.86
CA GLY A 14 -16.27 -7.06 -22.62
C GLY A 14 -17.38 -7.44 -21.64
N GLY A 15 -17.99 -8.59 -21.82
CA GLY A 15 -19.04 -9.08 -20.94
C GLY A 15 -18.49 -9.42 -19.55
N ASN A 16 -19.29 -9.23 -18.51
CA ASN A 16 -18.93 -9.64 -17.16
C ASN A 16 -18.94 -11.17 -17.01
N GLY A 17 -18.08 -11.70 -16.16
CA GLY A 17 -18.10 -13.10 -15.76
C GLY A 17 -19.33 -13.41 -14.90
N GLY A 18 -19.84 -14.62 -15.00
CA GLY A 18 -20.95 -15.11 -14.19
C GLY A 18 -20.51 -15.39 -12.73
N ALA A 19 -21.43 -15.24 -11.79
CA ALA A 19 -21.17 -15.57 -10.40
C ALA A 19 -21.00 -17.08 -10.20
N GLY A 20 -20.18 -17.48 -9.23
CA GLY A 20 -20.05 -18.85 -8.75
C GLY A 20 -21.29 -19.27 -7.96
N GLY A 21 -21.67 -20.54 -8.04
CA GLY A 21 -22.80 -21.08 -7.27
C GLY A 21 -22.47 -21.20 -5.78
N ALA A 22 -23.44 -20.89 -4.94
CA ALA A 22 -23.33 -21.07 -3.49
C ALA A 22 -23.42 -22.55 -3.08
N ALA A 23 -22.76 -22.92 -1.96
CA ALA A 23 -22.84 -24.21 -1.33
C ALA A 23 -23.60 -24.12 0.01
N SER A 24 -24.78 -24.73 0.10
CA SER A 24 -25.63 -24.70 1.29
C SER A 24 -25.36 -25.86 2.26
N GLY A 25 -24.45 -26.77 1.96
CA GLY A 25 -24.08 -27.92 2.78
C GLY A 25 -22.58 -27.98 3.01
N VAL A 26 -22.06 -29.20 3.13
CA VAL A 26 -20.64 -29.51 3.26
C VAL A 26 -19.97 -29.34 1.90
N GLY A 27 -19.47 -28.16 1.58
CA GLY A 27 -18.81 -27.92 0.31
C GLY A 27 -18.31 -26.49 0.15
N ASN A 28 -17.48 -26.28 -0.84
CA ASN A 28 -16.91 -24.97 -1.14
C ASN A 28 -17.83 -24.20 -2.10
N GLY A 29 -17.87 -22.88 -1.98
CA GLY A 29 -18.51 -22.01 -2.95
C GLY A 29 -17.85 -22.13 -4.32
N GLY A 30 -18.62 -22.00 -5.37
CA GLY A 30 -18.15 -22.04 -6.75
C GLY A 30 -17.33 -20.81 -7.12
N VAL A 31 -16.34 -20.95 -7.98
CA VAL A 31 -15.49 -19.83 -8.46
C VAL A 31 -16.30 -18.93 -9.42
N GLY A 32 -16.10 -17.62 -9.34
CA GLY A 32 -16.63 -16.66 -10.30
C GLY A 32 -15.98 -16.80 -11.69
N GLY A 33 -16.74 -16.53 -12.74
CA GLY A 33 -16.25 -16.54 -14.12
C GLY A 33 -15.36 -15.33 -14.43
N ALA A 34 -14.42 -15.48 -15.34
CA ALA A 34 -13.61 -14.36 -15.82
C ALA A 34 -14.41 -13.36 -16.66
N GLY A 35 -14.02 -12.09 -16.66
CA GLY A 35 -14.56 -11.09 -17.60
C GLY A 35 -14.11 -11.35 -19.03
N GLY A 36 -14.86 -10.84 -20.00
CA GLY A 36 -14.52 -10.86 -21.43
C GLY A 36 -13.71 -9.66 -21.87
N ALA A 37 -12.87 -9.82 -22.91
CA ALA A 37 -12.01 -8.74 -23.41
C ALA A 37 -12.82 -7.62 -24.09
N GLY A 38 -12.30 -6.38 -23.98
CA GLY A 38 -12.83 -5.19 -24.67
C GLY A 38 -12.40 -5.12 -26.13
N GLY A 39 -12.89 -4.10 -26.84
CA GLY A 39 -12.65 -3.87 -28.26
C GLY A 39 -11.25 -3.33 -28.59
N ALA A 40 -10.98 -3.07 -29.88
CA ALA A 40 -9.64 -2.70 -30.34
C ALA A 40 -9.35 -1.18 -30.36
N LEU A 41 -10.33 -0.30 -30.51
CA LEU A 41 -10.13 1.15 -30.58
C LEU A 41 -10.28 1.81 -29.18
N VAL A 42 -11.40 1.54 -28.54
CA VAL A 42 -11.64 1.84 -27.13
C VAL A 42 -11.99 0.51 -26.47
N ALA A 43 -11.12 0.03 -25.63
CA ALA A 43 -11.25 -1.24 -24.97
C ALA A 43 -11.66 -1.08 -23.51
N ILE A 44 -12.76 -1.68 -23.13
CA ILE A 44 -13.19 -1.78 -21.74
C ILE A 44 -13.33 -3.26 -21.41
N GLY A 45 -12.49 -3.77 -20.53
CA GLY A 45 -12.54 -5.14 -20.07
C GLY A 45 -13.75 -5.41 -19.17
N GLY A 46 -14.33 -6.58 -19.32
CA GLY A 46 -15.42 -7.05 -18.46
C GLY A 46 -14.93 -7.38 -17.04
N ALA A 47 -15.77 -7.15 -16.05
CA ALA A 47 -15.47 -7.52 -14.67
C ALA A 47 -15.51 -9.04 -14.48
N GLY A 48 -14.70 -9.57 -13.55
CA GLY A 48 -14.81 -10.92 -13.06
C GLY A 48 -16.09 -11.13 -12.24
N GLY A 49 -16.64 -12.31 -12.29
CA GLY A 49 -17.82 -12.71 -11.51
C GLY A 49 -17.49 -12.93 -10.04
N ALA A 50 -18.43 -12.70 -9.14
CA ALA A 50 -18.26 -12.99 -7.72
C ALA A 50 -18.12 -14.49 -7.46
N GLY A 51 -17.35 -14.89 -6.47
CA GLY A 51 -17.30 -16.23 -5.91
C GLY A 51 -18.58 -16.57 -5.15
N GLY A 52 -18.95 -17.82 -5.14
CA GLY A 52 -20.13 -18.32 -4.42
C GLY A 52 -19.88 -18.41 -2.92
N ALA A 53 -20.90 -18.12 -2.10
CA ALA A 53 -20.83 -18.32 -0.67
C ALA A 53 -20.79 -19.82 -0.29
N ALA A 54 -20.27 -20.12 0.90
CA ALA A 54 -20.26 -21.45 1.51
C ALA A 54 -20.84 -21.42 2.93
N THR A 55 -21.43 -22.53 3.38
CA THR A 55 -21.89 -22.68 4.77
C THR A 55 -20.76 -23.18 5.66
N THR A 56 -20.12 -24.31 5.29
CA THR A 56 -19.11 -24.95 6.14
C THR A 56 -17.73 -25.04 5.48
N GLY A 57 -17.64 -24.93 4.17
CA GLY A 57 -16.39 -24.95 3.41
C GLY A 57 -15.78 -23.56 3.21
N THR A 58 -14.91 -23.46 2.24
CA THR A 58 -14.36 -22.15 1.83
C THR A 58 -15.31 -21.44 0.88
N GLY A 59 -15.45 -20.13 1.01
CA GLY A 59 -16.07 -19.29 0.00
C GLY A 59 -15.36 -19.42 -1.35
N GLY A 60 -16.08 -19.34 -2.45
CA GLY A 60 -15.50 -19.43 -3.80
C GLY A 60 -14.62 -18.20 -4.10
N ALA A 61 -13.55 -18.39 -4.87
CA ALA A 61 -12.76 -17.26 -5.33
C ALA A 61 -13.55 -16.40 -6.34
N GLY A 62 -13.32 -15.09 -6.34
CA GLY A 62 -13.77 -14.18 -7.38
C GLY A 62 -13.06 -14.44 -8.71
N GLY A 63 -13.75 -14.21 -9.81
CA GLY A 63 -13.19 -14.33 -11.16
C GLY A 63 -12.25 -13.15 -11.47
N ALA A 64 -11.28 -13.37 -12.34
CA ALA A 64 -10.41 -12.28 -12.80
C ALA A 64 -11.16 -11.31 -13.71
N GLY A 65 -10.86 -10.02 -13.59
CA GLY A 65 -11.20 -9.01 -14.59
C GLY A 65 -10.40 -9.24 -15.87
N SER A 66 -10.92 -8.80 -16.99
CA SER A 66 -10.24 -9.02 -18.27
C SER A 66 -9.29 -7.88 -18.60
N ASN A 67 -8.30 -8.22 -19.42
CA ASN A 67 -7.41 -7.23 -20.00
C ASN A 67 -8.13 -6.44 -21.10
N ALA A 68 -7.71 -5.18 -21.27
CA ALA A 68 -8.20 -4.30 -22.32
C ALA A 68 -7.01 -3.60 -22.98
N LEU A 69 -6.85 -3.83 -24.27
CA LEU A 69 -5.83 -3.17 -25.07
C LEU A 69 -6.55 -2.41 -26.21
N GLY A 70 -6.66 -1.08 -26.03
CA GLY A 70 -7.25 -0.19 -27.01
C GLY A 70 -6.21 0.56 -27.83
N LEU A 71 -6.63 1.19 -28.93
CA LEU A 71 -5.75 2.09 -29.66
C LEU A 71 -5.56 3.42 -28.91
N PHE A 72 -6.59 3.98 -28.31
CA PHE A 72 -6.57 5.27 -27.60
C PHE A 72 -6.84 5.14 -26.10
N LEU A 73 -7.67 4.16 -25.71
CA LEU A 73 -8.09 3.96 -24.32
C LEU A 73 -8.22 2.48 -24.03
N GLY A 74 -7.54 2.03 -22.99
CA GLY A 74 -7.68 0.68 -22.43
C GLY A 74 -8.02 0.72 -20.95
N LEU A 75 -9.22 0.25 -20.60
CA LEU A 75 -9.67 0.10 -19.21
C LEU A 75 -9.74 -1.39 -18.84
N GLY A 76 -8.85 -1.88 -18.02
CA GLY A 76 -8.90 -3.24 -17.50
C GLY A 76 -10.16 -3.49 -16.66
N GLY A 77 -10.73 -4.68 -16.77
CA GLY A 77 -11.89 -5.08 -15.97
C GLY A 77 -11.52 -5.29 -14.49
N SER A 78 -12.44 -4.98 -13.57
CA SER A 78 -12.23 -5.26 -12.15
C SER A 78 -12.29 -6.76 -11.85
N GLY A 79 -11.55 -7.23 -10.86
CA GLY A 79 -11.70 -8.56 -10.29
C GLY A 79 -13.04 -8.74 -9.57
N GLY A 80 -13.57 -9.95 -9.57
CA GLY A 80 -14.77 -10.32 -8.82
C GLY A 80 -14.48 -10.47 -7.33
N GLN A 81 -15.48 -10.26 -6.49
CA GLN A 81 -15.36 -10.47 -5.04
C GLN A 81 -15.26 -11.96 -4.70
N GLY A 82 -14.53 -12.30 -3.66
CA GLY A 82 -14.55 -13.63 -3.05
C GLY A 82 -15.87 -13.88 -2.33
N GLY A 83 -16.30 -15.11 -2.31
CA GLY A 83 -17.52 -15.54 -1.60
C GLY A 83 -17.28 -15.64 -0.09
N ASP A 84 -18.31 -15.34 0.68
CA ASP A 84 -18.27 -15.48 2.16
C ASP A 84 -18.38 -16.93 2.59
N SER A 85 -17.91 -17.23 3.81
CA SER A 85 -18.14 -18.52 4.48
C SER A 85 -18.70 -18.33 5.87
N ALA A 86 -19.78 -19.04 6.19
CA ALA A 86 -20.43 -18.98 7.50
C ALA A 86 -19.66 -19.71 8.60
N MET A 87 -18.88 -20.75 8.27
CA MET A 87 -18.13 -21.57 9.24
C MET A 87 -16.68 -21.83 8.82
N GLY A 88 -16.27 -21.40 7.64
CA GLY A 88 -14.93 -21.60 7.10
C GLY A 88 -14.25 -20.30 6.70
N SER A 89 -13.28 -20.41 5.83
CA SER A 89 -12.54 -19.26 5.29
C SER A 89 -13.31 -18.60 4.17
N GLY A 90 -13.24 -17.27 4.10
CA GLY A 90 -13.71 -16.50 2.94
C GLY A 90 -12.90 -16.83 1.68
N GLY A 91 -13.51 -16.69 0.52
CA GLY A 91 -12.85 -16.85 -0.77
C GLY A 91 -11.96 -15.64 -1.12
N ALA A 92 -10.90 -15.87 -1.87
CA ALA A 92 -10.04 -14.78 -2.35
C ALA A 92 -10.77 -13.92 -3.39
N GLY A 93 -10.45 -12.61 -3.42
CA GLY A 93 -10.87 -11.73 -4.51
C GLY A 93 -10.15 -12.06 -5.81
N GLY A 94 -10.79 -11.82 -6.93
CA GLY A 94 -10.20 -11.99 -8.26
C GLY A 94 -9.22 -10.85 -8.59
N ALA A 95 -8.22 -11.12 -9.41
CA ALA A 95 -7.31 -10.08 -9.89
C ALA A 95 -8.03 -9.11 -10.86
N GLY A 96 -7.62 -7.83 -10.83
CA GLY A 96 -7.99 -6.87 -11.86
C GLY A 96 -7.28 -7.14 -13.18
N GLY A 97 -7.90 -6.80 -14.29
CA GLY A 97 -7.31 -6.91 -15.61
C GLY A 97 -6.40 -5.73 -15.96
N SER A 98 -5.41 -5.95 -16.81
CA SER A 98 -4.57 -4.85 -17.30
C SER A 98 -5.32 -3.97 -18.30
N GLY A 99 -5.05 -2.66 -18.25
CA GLY A 99 -5.49 -1.70 -19.26
C GLY A 99 -4.29 -1.15 -20.00
N GLY A 100 -4.36 -1.03 -21.32
CA GLY A 100 -3.28 -0.47 -22.12
C GLY A 100 -3.83 0.26 -23.32
N ALA A 101 -3.08 1.26 -23.81
CA ALA A 101 -3.33 1.92 -25.09
C ALA A 101 -2.04 1.94 -25.90
N ALA A 102 -2.13 1.95 -27.22
CA ALA A 102 -1.02 1.89 -28.14
C ALA A 102 -1.33 2.64 -29.43
N SER A 103 -1.57 3.96 -29.33
CA SER A 103 -1.75 4.81 -30.51
C SER A 103 -0.39 5.26 -31.07
N PRO A 104 -0.20 5.27 -32.37
CA PRO A 104 1.02 5.84 -32.93
C PRO A 104 1.08 7.36 -32.85
N PHE A 105 -0.05 8.03 -32.59
CA PHE A 105 -0.16 9.50 -32.50
C PHE A 105 -1.32 9.89 -31.56
N GLY A 106 -1.08 10.76 -30.61
CA GLY A 106 -2.15 11.35 -29.82
C GLY A 106 -1.99 11.19 -28.29
N ILE A 107 -3.10 11.04 -27.58
CA ILE A 107 -3.15 10.81 -26.14
C ILE A 107 -3.51 9.35 -25.91
N ASP A 108 -2.69 8.65 -25.18
CA ASP A 108 -2.92 7.26 -24.79
C ASP A 108 -3.27 7.17 -23.30
N ILE A 109 -4.34 6.45 -23.00
CA ILE A 109 -4.79 6.27 -21.62
C ILE A 109 -4.91 4.78 -21.31
N GLY A 110 -4.09 4.31 -20.37
CA GLY A 110 -4.17 2.95 -19.83
C GLY A 110 -4.60 2.97 -18.36
N ILE A 111 -5.65 2.24 -18.00
CA ILE A 111 -6.10 2.12 -16.61
C ILE A 111 -6.28 0.65 -16.26
N GLY A 112 -5.52 0.15 -15.31
CA GLY A 112 -5.69 -1.19 -14.75
C GLY A 112 -6.97 -1.31 -13.94
N GLY A 113 -7.63 -2.45 -14.01
CA GLY A 113 -8.80 -2.76 -13.21
C GLY A 113 -8.46 -2.98 -11.74
N ALA A 114 -9.35 -2.63 -10.84
CA ALA A 114 -9.19 -2.89 -9.41
C ALA A 114 -9.25 -4.41 -9.12
N GLY A 115 -8.53 -4.87 -8.12
CA GLY A 115 -8.67 -6.21 -7.56
C GLY A 115 -10.01 -6.37 -6.83
N GLY A 116 -10.55 -7.57 -6.83
CA GLY A 116 -11.77 -7.92 -6.08
C GLY A 116 -11.49 -8.03 -4.58
N HIS A 117 -12.47 -7.73 -3.75
CA HIS A 117 -12.36 -7.90 -2.30
C HIS A 117 -12.38 -9.39 -1.93
N GLY A 118 -11.72 -9.76 -0.86
CA GLY A 118 -11.83 -11.07 -0.24
C GLY A 118 -13.17 -11.24 0.46
N GLY A 119 -13.69 -12.45 0.48
CA GLY A 119 -14.90 -12.81 1.24
C GLY A 119 -14.65 -12.89 2.74
N ALA A 120 -15.69 -12.67 3.53
CA ALA A 120 -15.65 -12.81 4.97
C ALA A 120 -15.59 -14.28 5.40
N GLY A 121 -14.87 -14.57 6.50
CA GLY A 121 -14.84 -15.85 7.18
C GLY A 121 -15.39 -15.75 8.60
N THR A 122 -16.05 -16.81 9.10
CA THR A 122 -16.59 -16.87 10.46
C THR A 122 -16.18 -18.17 11.13
N ASN A 123 -16.33 -18.27 12.45
CA ASN A 123 -16.07 -19.46 13.28
C ASN A 123 -14.66 -20.04 13.07
N GLY A 124 -13.63 -19.22 13.15
CA GLY A 124 -12.23 -19.65 13.05
C GLY A 124 -11.66 -19.66 11.63
N GLY A 125 -12.50 -19.36 10.64
CA GLY A 125 -12.05 -19.23 9.26
C GLY A 125 -11.38 -17.86 9.02
N ALA A 126 -10.29 -17.84 8.25
CA ALA A 126 -9.64 -16.61 7.81
C ALA A 126 -10.48 -15.91 6.74
N GLY A 127 -10.41 -14.58 6.70
CA GLY A 127 -10.92 -13.81 5.56
C GLY A 127 -10.10 -14.10 4.30
N GLY A 128 -10.73 -14.08 3.14
CA GLY A 128 -10.05 -14.25 1.85
C GLY A 128 -9.14 -13.07 1.54
N ALA A 129 -8.02 -13.31 0.86
CA ALA A 129 -7.16 -12.24 0.38
C ALA A 129 -7.85 -11.40 -0.71
N GLY A 130 -7.55 -10.10 -0.76
CA GLY A 130 -7.96 -9.24 -1.87
C GLY A 130 -7.16 -9.60 -3.14
N GLY A 131 -7.78 -9.44 -4.30
CA GLY A 131 -7.11 -9.64 -5.58
C GLY A 131 -6.14 -8.49 -5.90
N ALA A 132 -5.07 -8.78 -6.66
CA ALA A 132 -4.17 -7.74 -7.15
C ALA A 132 -4.88 -6.82 -8.14
N GLY A 133 -4.47 -5.54 -8.17
CA GLY A 133 -4.89 -4.60 -9.21
C GLY A 133 -4.23 -4.94 -10.54
N GLY A 134 -4.91 -4.64 -11.64
CA GLY A 134 -4.35 -4.81 -12.98
C GLY A 134 -3.30 -3.75 -13.29
N SER A 135 -2.30 -4.11 -14.08
CA SER A 135 -1.29 -3.19 -14.60
C SER A 135 -1.85 -2.35 -15.74
N SER A 136 -1.17 -1.26 -16.05
CA SER A 136 -1.41 -0.44 -17.23
C SER A 136 -0.09 -0.09 -17.90
N GLY A 137 -0.13 0.11 -19.21
CA GLY A 137 1.02 0.53 -20.01
C GLY A 137 0.55 1.20 -21.29
N THR A 138 1.32 2.19 -21.75
CA THR A 138 1.07 2.98 -22.96
C THR A 138 2.41 3.24 -23.65
N VAL A 139 2.45 3.46 -24.97
CA VAL A 139 3.71 3.34 -25.73
C VAL A 139 4.16 4.59 -26.51
N PHE A 140 3.26 5.50 -26.93
CA PHE A 140 3.62 6.67 -27.75
C PHE A 140 2.79 7.91 -27.44
N ALA A 141 3.42 9.10 -27.56
CA ALA A 141 2.84 10.44 -27.43
C ALA A 141 2.63 10.93 -25.98
N LEU A 142 1.46 11.48 -25.62
CA LEU A 142 1.16 11.86 -24.24
C LEU A 142 0.56 10.64 -23.52
N ASP A 143 1.35 9.98 -22.73
CA ASP A 143 0.97 8.73 -22.08
C ASP A 143 0.53 8.93 -20.63
N LEU A 144 -0.70 8.50 -20.34
CA LEU A 144 -1.26 8.49 -18.99
C LEU A 144 -1.58 7.06 -18.58
N SER A 145 -0.90 6.58 -17.56
CA SER A 145 -0.98 5.19 -17.12
C SER A 145 -1.33 5.11 -15.62
N TRP A 146 -2.43 4.41 -15.29
CA TRP A 146 -2.83 4.16 -13.89
C TRP A 146 -2.96 2.67 -13.60
N GLY A 147 -2.20 2.18 -12.64
CA GLY A 147 -2.39 0.85 -12.06
C GLY A 147 -3.68 0.76 -11.26
N GLY A 148 -4.37 -0.35 -11.35
CA GLY A 148 -5.57 -0.60 -10.57
C GLY A 148 -5.28 -0.76 -9.07
N ALA A 149 -6.19 -0.38 -8.21
CA ALA A 149 -6.04 -0.61 -6.78
C ALA A 149 -6.16 -2.10 -6.44
N GLY A 150 -5.44 -2.56 -5.43
CA GLY A 150 -5.63 -3.89 -4.83
C GLY A 150 -6.99 -4.00 -4.12
N GLY A 151 -7.59 -5.17 -4.13
CA GLY A 151 -8.83 -5.44 -3.40
C GLY A 151 -8.59 -5.54 -1.88
N ASN A 152 -9.57 -5.21 -1.09
CA ASN A 152 -9.48 -5.35 0.37
C ASN A 152 -9.52 -6.82 0.79
N GLY A 153 -8.85 -7.19 1.85
CA GLY A 153 -8.99 -8.47 2.51
C GLY A 153 -10.35 -8.63 3.19
N GLY A 154 -10.85 -9.83 3.23
CA GLY A 154 -12.12 -10.17 3.89
C GLY A 154 -11.99 -10.14 5.42
N ALA A 155 -13.08 -9.79 6.09
CA ALA A 155 -13.12 -9.82 7.55
C ALA A 155 -13.16 -11.25 8.09
N ALA A 156 -12.69 -11.46 9.31
CA ALA A 156 -12.83 -12.70 10.08
C ALA A 156 -13.54 -12.44 11.42
N THR A 157 -14.38 -13.35 11.85
CA THR A 157 -14.96 -13.29 13.19
C THR A 157 -13.96 -13.79 14.22
N THR A 158 -13.34 -14.95 13.95
CA THR A 158 -12.25 -15.51 14.76
C THR A 158 -11.10 -15.88 13.83
N GLY A 159 -9.87 -15.80 14.29
CA GLY A 159 -8.71 -16.09 13.47
C GLY A 159 -8.12 -14.85 12.81
N THR A 160 -7.70 -14.94 11.55
CA THR A 160 -6.97 -13.87 10.86
C THR A 160 -7.81 -13.23 9.75
N GLY A 161 -7.91 -11.91 9.77
CA GLY A 161 -8.45 -11.14 8.65
C GLY A 161 -7.65 -11.38 7.36
N GLY A 162 -8.29 -11.35 6.22
CA GLY A 162 -7.63 -11.53 4.92
C GLY A 162 -6.63 -10.40 4.62
N ALA A 163 -5.55 -10.72 3.94
CA ALA A 163 -4.62 -9.70 3.47
C ALA A 163 -5.25 -8.84 2.35
N GLY A 164 -4.92 -7.57 2.32
CA GLY A 164 -5.22 -6.70 1.18
C GLY A 164 -4.41 -7.09 -0.04
N GLY A 165 -4.99 -6.95 -1.23
CA GLY A 165 -4.32 -7.21 -2.50
C GLY A 165 -3.29 -6.11 -2.84
N THR A 166 -2.28 -6.46 -3.61
CA THR A 166 -1.31 -5.48 -4.12
C THR A 166 -1.95 -4.57 -5.18
N GLY A 167 -1.48 -3.32 -5.26
CA GLY A 167 -1.79 -2.43 -6.38
C GLY A 167 -1.21 -2.93 -7.70
N GLY A 168 -1.73 -2.46 -8.81
CA GLY A 168 -1.23 -2.74 -10.16
C GLY A 168 -0.14 -1.77 -10.58
N PHE A 169 0.84 -2.24 -11.33
CA PHE A 169 1.89 -1.40 -11.90
C PHE A 169 1.35 -0.47 -12.99
N ALA A 170 1.98 0.71 -13.10
CA ALA A 170 1.77 1.64 -14.20
C ALA A 170 3.08 1.88 -14.94
N VAL A 171 3.04 1.85 -16.27
CA VAL A 171 4.23 2.05 -17.10
C VAL A 171 3.87 2.98 -18.26
N ALA A 172 4.62 4.06 -18.42
CA ALA A 172 4.57 4.96 -19.57
C ALA A 172 5.96 4.95 -20.25
N PRO A 173 6.19 4.03 -21.23
CA PRO A 173 7.51 3.81 -21.80
C PRO A 173 7.86 4.76 -22.96
N ASP A 174 7.34 5.98 -22.96
CA ASP A 174 7.50 6.97 -24.02
C ASP A 174 8.92 7.08 -24.56
N PHE A 175 9.08 6.97 -25.86
CA PHE A 175 10.34 7.25 -26.53
C PHE A 175 10.40 8.67 -27.11
N ILE A 176 9.25 9.29 -27.37
CA ILE A 176 9.09 10.65 -27.91
C ILE A 176 7.79 11.23 -27.34
N GLY A 177 7.86 11.94 -26.25
CA GLY A 177 6.64 12.51 -25.64
C GLY A 177 6.81 12.74 -24.15
N PHE A 178 5.70 13.00 -23.46
CA PHE A 178 5.68 13.18 -22.02
C PHE A 178 4.74 12.13 -21.40
N GLY A 179 5.23 11.35 -20.44
CA GLY A 179 4.47 10.32 -19.77
C GLY A 179 4.23 10.59 -18.29
N ALA A 180 3.09 10.13 -17.80
CA ALA A 180 2.84 10.06 -16.36
C ALA A 180 2.31 8.67 -15.98
N ALA A 181 2.99 8.03 -15.05
CA ALA A 181 2.64 6.70 -14.58
C ALA A 181 2.33 6.71 -13.08
N TYR A 182 1.12 6.30 -12.71
CA TYR A 182 0.67 6.23 -11.33
C TYR A 182 0.43 4.77 -10.92
N GLY A 183 1.25 4.23 -10.02
CA GLY A 183 1.05 2.91 -9.45
C GLY A 183 -0.25 2.83 -8.64
N GLY A 184 -0.93 1.72 -8.68
CA GLY A 184 -2.15 1.48 -7.92
C GLY A 184 -1.89 1.35 -6.43
N ALA A 185 -2.83 1.79 -5.61
CA ALA A 185 -2.75 1.62 -4.16
C ALA A 185 -2.96 0.15 -3.76
N GLY A 186 -2.34 -0.28 -2.67
CA GLY A 186 -2.63 -1.56 -2.03
C GLY A 186 -4.00 -1.56 -1.35
N GLY A 187 -4.66 -2.70 -1.31
CA GLY A 187 -5.94 -2.90 -0.61
C GLY A 187 -5.78 -2.94 0.91
N LEU A 188 -6.85 -2.69 1.63
CA LEU A 188 -6.86 -2.74 3.10
C LEU A 188 -6.80 -4.20 3.57
N GLY A 189 -6.15 -4.47 4.71
CA GLY A 189 -6.28 -5.73 5.41
C GLY A 189 -7.67 -5.88 6.05
N GLY A 190 -8.17 -7.09 6.09
CA GLY A 190 -9.45 -7.42 6.71
C GLY A 190 -9.39 -7.35 8.23
N ALA A 191 -10.47 -6.92 8.86
CA ALA A 191 -10.57 -6.88 10.31
C ALA A 191 -10.81 -8.28 10.90
N ALA A 192 -10.40 -8.48 12.19
CA ALA A 192 -10.73 -9.66 12.97
C ALA A 192 -11.39 -9.25 14.31
N THR A 193 -12.66 -9.63 14.52
CA THR A 193 -13.48 -9.10 15.62
C THR A 193 -13.60 -10.02 16.84
N GLY A 194 -13.25 -11.31 16.71
CA GLY A 194 -13.34 -12.27 17.82
C GLY A 194 -12.08 -12.30 18.69
N ALA A 195 -12.19 -12.92 19.85
CA ALA A 195 -11.09 -13.11 20.79
C ALA A 195 -9.93 -13.88 20.12
N GLY A 196 -8.72 -13.48 20.34
CA GLY A 196 -7.51 -14.03 19.69
C GLY A 196 -7.36 -13.65 18.22
N GLY A 197 -8.19 -12.71 17.71
CA GLY A 197 -8.19 -12.32 16.31
C GLY A 197 -6.99 -11.47 15.91
N THR A 198 -6.44 -11.75 14.76
CA THR A 198 -5.34 -10.99 14.13
C THR A 198 -5.84 -10.28 12.88
N GLY A 199 -5.60 -9.00 12.77
CA GLY A 199 -5.95 -8.21 11.58
C GLY A 199 -5.12 -8.63 10.36
N GLY A 200 -5.73 -8.60 9.19
CA GLY A 200 -5.03 -8.87 7.94
C GLY A 200 -4.01 -7.78 7.60
N THR A 201 -2.94 -8.11 6.91
CA THR A 201 -1.96 -7.14 6.44
C THR A 201 -2.53 -6.28 5.32
N GLY A 202 -2.17 -5.02 5.26
CA GLY A 202 -2.45 -4.14 4.13
C GLY A 202 -1.65 -4.57 2.89
N GLY A 203 -2.24 -4.39 1.71
CA GLY A 203 -1.57 -4.67 0.44
C GLY A 203 -0.49 -3.62 0.13
N VAL A 204 0.52 -4.02 -0.62
CA VAL A 204 1.60 -3.15 -1.08
C VAL A 204 1.11 -2.26 -2.23
N GLY A 205 1.46 -0.99 -2.21
CA GLY A 205 1.30 -0.07 -3.33
C GLY A 205 2.25 -0.42 -4.48
N ALA A 206 1.80 -0.28 -5.71
CA ALA A 206 2.61 -0.64 -6.87
C ALA A 206 3.45 0.52 -7.39
N GLY A 207 4.45 0.20 -8.22
CA GLY A 207 5.32 1.20 -8.84
C GLY A 207 4.67 1.93 -10.01
N GLY A 208 5.08 3.19 -10.21
CA GLY A 208 4.84 3.97 -11.41
C GLY A 208 6.16 4.27 -12.13
N PHE A 209 6.26 3.92 -13.42
CA PHE A 209 7.46 4.06 -14.24
C PHE A 209 7.16 4.89 -15.50
N ALA A 210 7.76 6.08 -15.63
CA ALA A 210 7.66 6.91 -16.83
C ALA A 210 9.04 7.14 -17.45
N ALA A 211 9.24 6.73 -18.72
CA ALA A 211 10.53 6.84 -19.38
C ALA A 211 10.95 8.31 -19.60
N LEU A 212 10.04 9.18 -20.07
CA LEU A 212 10.33 10.61 -20.34
C LEU A 212 9.49 11.56 -19.47
N GLY A 213 8.97 11.12 -18.31
CA GLY A 213 8.03 11.91 -17.53
C GLY A 213 8.15 11.71 -16.03
N VAL A 214 7.00 11.62 -15.38
CA VAL A 214 6.89 11.52 -13.92
C VAL A 214 6.27 10.17 -13.53
N GLY A 215 6.99 9.40 -12.69
CA GLY A 215 6.53 8.16 -12.09
C GLY A 215 6.12 8.36 -10.63
N VAL A 216 4.93 7.88 -10.27
CA VAL A 216 4.41 7.98 -8.90
C VAL A 216 4.06 6.59 -8.40
N GLY A 217 4.62 6.19 -7.27
CA GLY A 217 4.26 4.94 -6.60
C GLY A 217 2.90 5.02 -5.90
N GLY A 218 2.16 3.94 -5.92
CA GLY A 218 0.89 3.82 -5.19
C GLY A 218 1.09 3.73 -3.68
N ALA A 219 0.13 4.19 -2.90
CA ALA A 219 0.17 4.05 -1.45
C ALA A 219 -0.03 2.59 -1.01
N GLY A 220 0.57 2.19 0.09
CA GLY A 220 0.27 0.93 0.77
C GLY A 220 -1.09 0.97 1.45
N GLY A 221 -1.76 -0.17 1.53
CA GLY A 221 -3.04 -0.32 2.22
C GLY A 221 -2.89 -0.36 3.74
N ALA A 222 -3.91 0.05 4.48
CA ALA A 222 -3.91 -0.07 5.93
C ALA A 222 -3.99 -1.54 6.38
N GLY A 223 -3.38 -1.86 7.49
CA GLY A 223 -3.58 -3.12 8.20
C GLY A 223 -4.98 -3.21 8.81
N GLY A 224 -5.54 -4.39 8.89
CA GLY A 224 -6.86 -4.63 9.49
C GLY A 224 -6.85 -4.44 11.00
N ALA A 225 -7.94 -3.87 11.54
CA ALA A 225 -8.13 -3.81 12.98
C ALA A 225 -8.42 -5.20 13.56
N ALA A 226 -8.08 -5.42 14.84
CA ALA A 226 -8.27 -6.70 15.49
C ALA A 226 -8.58 -6.58 16.98
N THR A 227 -8.95 -7.70 17.59
CA THR A 227 -9.08 -7.79 19.04
C THR A 227 -7.72 -7.91 19.69
N GLU A 228 -6.83 -8.79 19.20
CA GLU A 228 -5.53 -9.04 19.84
C GLU A 228 -4.35 -8.44 19.12
N THR A 229 -4.20 -8.66 17.83
CA THR A 229 -3.05 -8.12 17.08
C THR A 229 -3.51 -7.42 15.82
N GLY A 230 -3.29 -6.12 15.72
CA GLY A 230 -3.58 -5.31 14.54
C GLY A 230 -2.72 -5.76 13.35
N GLY A 231 -3.28 -5.72 12.15
CA GLY A 231 -2.57 -6.05 10.91
C GLY A 231 -1.49 -5.00 10.57
N ILE A 232 -0.43 -5.44 9.92
CA ILE A 232 0.65 -4.55 9.45
C ILE A 232 0.17 -3.74 8.24
N GLY A 233 0.50 -2.46 8.16
CA GLY A 233 0.27 -1.63 6.99
C GLY A 233 1.15 -2.03 5.80
N GLY A 234 0.63 -1.93 4.58
CA GLY A 234 1.37 -2.23 3.35
C GLY A 234 2.43 -1.18 3.05
N ALA A 235 3.52 -1.57 2.40
CA ALA A 235 4.53 -0.63 1.93
C ALA A 235 4.00 0.22 0.75
N GLY A 236 4.51 1.43 0.60
CA GLY A 236 4.30 2.28 -0.57
C GLY A 236 5.09 1.79 -1.79
N GLY A 237 4.61 2.08 -2.98
CA GLY A 237 5.23 1.73 -4.25
C GLY A 237 6.37 2.66 -4.66
N LEU A 238 7.27 2.17 -5.51
CA LEU A 238 8.37 2.93 -6.09
C LEU A 238 7.88 3.90 -7.18
N GLY A 239 8.38 5.13 -7.20
CA GLY A 239 8.13 6.09 -8.27
C GLY A 239 9.41 6.37 -9.07
N VAL A 240 9.39 6.13 -10.40
CA VAL A 240 10.55 6.34 -11.27
C VAL A 240 10.17 7.14 -12.50
N GLY A 241 10.91 8.19 -12.78
CA GLY A 241 10.72 8.96 -14.00
C GLY A 241 11.97 9.76 -14.38
N LEU A 242 12.09 10.12 -15.67
CA LEU A 242 13.20 10.94 -16.13
C LEU A 242 13.15 12.34 -15.49
N LEU A 243 11.97 12.96 -15.51
CA LEU A 243 11.76 14.31 -14.98
C LEU A 243 11.48 14.34 -13.49
N GLY A 244 10.96 13.22 -12.93
CA GLY A 244 10.73 13.13 -11.50
C GLY A 244 10.15 11.79 -11.06
N GLY A 245 10.42 11.46 -9.81
CA GLY A 245 9.84 10.29 -9.14
C GLY A 245 9.23 10.67 -7.80
N ALA A 246 8.09 10.09 -7.46
CA ALA A 246 7.52 10.20 -6.14
C ALA A 246 7.17 8.80 -5.61
N GLY A 247 7.71 8.41 -4.47
CA GLY A 247 7.35 7.17 -3.79
C GLY A 247 5.98 7.24 -3.14
N GLY A 248 5.26 6.15 -3.11
CA GLY A 248 3.97 6.05 -2.44
C GLY A 248 4.11 6.06 -0.92
N ALA A 249 3.11 6.54 -0.21
CA ALA A 249 3.09 6.46 1.25
C ALA A 249 2.93 5.01 1.73
N GLY A 250 3.53 4.66 2.86
CA GLY A 250 3.23 3.43 3.58
C GLY A 250 1.85 3.48 4.23
N GLY A 251 1.16 2.36 4.29
CA GLY A 251 -0.15 2.23 4.92
C GLY A 251 -0.05 2.22 6.45
N PRO A 252 -1.04 2.74 7.18
CA PRO A 252 -1.05 2.64 8.65
C PRO A 252 -1.22 1.19 9.12
N GLY A 253 -0.70 0.87 10.28
CA GLY A 253 -0.96 -0.36 10.99
C GLY A 253 -2.38 -0.40 11.56
N GLY A 254 -2.96 -1.58 11.67
CA GLY A 254 -4.27 -1.80 12.26
C GLY A 254 -4.27 -1.62 13.78
N ALA A 255 -5.36 -1.08 14.32
CA ALA A 255 -5.54 -0.98 15.76
C ALA A 255 -5.89 -2.32 16.38
N ALA A 256 -5.56 -2.52 17.68
CA ALA A 256 -5.99 -3.65 18.48
C ALA A 256 -6.73 -3.17 19.72
N SER A 257 -7.87 -3.81 20.05
CA SER A 257 -8.64 -3.48 21.25
C SER A 257 -8.07 -4.11 22.53
N ALA A 258 -7.28 -5.18 22.39
CA ALA A 258 -6.43 -5.78 23.40
C ALA A 258 -5.09 -6.09 22.72
N GLY A 259 -4.04 -6.40 23.44
CA GLY A 259 -2.77 -6.84 22.87
C GLY A 259 -2.03 -5.76 22.07
N SER A 260 -1.57 -6.06 20.85
CA SER A 260 -0.60 -5.23 20.12
C SER A 260 -1.16 -4.61 18.85
N GLY A 261 -0.91 -3.33 18.62
CA GLY A 261 -1.17 -2.63 17.38
C GLY A 261 -0.24 -3.08 16.24
N GLY A 262 -0.74 -3.06 15.02
CA GLY A 262 0.05 -3.39 13.83
C GLY A 262 1.09 -2.31 13.51
N HIS A 263 2.21 -2.72 12.93
CA HIS A 263 3.21 -1.76 12.45
C HIS A 263 2.73 -1.01 11.20
N GLY A 264 3.14 0.26 11.06
CA GLY A 264 2.98 1.00 9.82
C GLY A 264 3.87 0.46 8.71
N GLY A 265 3.42 0.54 7.47
CA GLY A 265 4.20 0.18 6.29
C GLY A 265 5.28 1.21 5.97
N THR A 266 6.35 0.80 5.30
CA THR A 266 7.38 1.73 4.82
C THR A 266 6.88 2.58 3.67
N GLY A 267 7.38 3.82 3.57
CA GLY A 267 7.22 4.65 2.37
C GLY A 267 7.99 4.07 1.19
N GLY A 268 7.53 4.28 -0.02
CA GLY A 268 8.19 3.87 -1.25
C GLY A 268 9.35 4.79 -1.61
N ASP A 269 10.35 4.25 -2.27
CA ASP A 269 11.47 5.05 -2.80
C ASP A 269 11.07 5.82 -4.06
N ALA A 270 11.91 6.80 -4.43
CA ALA A 270 11.71 7.60 -5.62
C ALA A 270 13.02 7.84 -6.37
N LEU A 271 12.94 7.80 -7.71
CA LEU A 271 14.07 8.11 -8.58
C LEU A 271 13.64 9.07 -9.70
N GLY A 272 14.21 10.27 -9.70
CA GLY A 272 14.12 11.20 -10.82
C GLY A 272 15.47 11.31 -11.53
N LEU A 273 15.62 10.76 -12.76
CA LEU A 273 16.93 10.67 -13.40
C LEU A 273 17.56 12.06 -13.66
N ILE A 274 16.80 13.00 -14.20
CA ILE A 274 17.25 14.39 -14.43
C ILE A 274 16.65 15.35 -13.40
N GLY A 275 15.42 15.06 -12.95
CA GLY A 275 14.65 15.90 -12.04
C GLY A 275 14.86 15.55 -10.58
N ALA A 276 13.76 15.59 -9.82
CA ALA A 276 13.76 15.33 -8.38
C ALA A 276 13.15 13.97 -8.05
N GLY A 277 13.70 13.30 -7.04
CA GLY A 277 13.10 12.14 -6.39
C GLY A 277 12.56 12.50 -5.01
N ILE A 278 11.30 12.19 -4.73
CA ILE A 278 10.65 12.45 -3.43
C ILE A 278 10.19 11.12 -2.84
N GLY A 279 10.85 10.64 -1.80
CA GLY A 279 10.49 9.42 -1.08
C GLY A 279 9.12 9.54 -0.40
N GLY A 280 8.39 8.46 -0.35
CA GLY A 280 7.09 8.37 0.32
C GLY A 280 7.22 8.40 1.84
N VAL A 281 6.21 8.90 2.54
CA VAL A 281 6.18 8.88 4.01
C VAL A 281 5.90 7.49 4.54
N GLY A 282 6.45 7.13 5.70
CA GLY A 282 6.13 5.90 6.41
C GLY A 282 4.73 5.94 7.02
N GLY A 283 4.06 4.80 7.11
CA GLY A 283 2.76 4.66 7.73
C GLY A 283 2.84 4.76 9.26
N VAL A 284 1.79 5.25 9.90
CA VAL A 284 1.70 5.29 11.36
C VAL A 284 1.46 3.89 11.94
N GLY A 285 1.97 3.61 13.13
CA GLY A 285 1.65 2.38 13.87
C GLY A 285 0.23 2.37 14.41
N GLY A 286 -0.37 1.22 14.52
CA GLY A 286 -1.71 1.03 15.07
C GLY A 286 -1.73 1.25 16.59
N ALA A 287 -2.80 1.86 17.10
CA ALA A 287 -3.02 1.98 18.53
C ALA A 287 -3.47 0.65 19.15
N ALA A 288 -3.19 0.44 20.45
CA ALA A 288 -3.54 -0.78 21.15
C ALA A 288 -3.78 -0.55 22.65
N THR A 289 -4.17 -1.62 23.36
CA THR A 289 -4.23 -1.60 24.81
C THR A 289 -2.86 -1.84 25.43
N ASP A 290 -2.15 -2.89 24.99
CA ASP A 290 -0.89 -3.30 25.63
C ASP A 290 0.33 -2.68 24.95
N THR A 291 0.47 -2.83 23.63
CA THR A 291 1.64 -2.32 22.92
C THR A 291 1.25 -1.65 21.63
N GLY A 292 1.56 -0.37 21.46
CA GLY A 292 1.37 0.36 20.22
C GLY A 292 2.25 -0.19 19.09
N GLY A 293 1.76 -0.21 17.87
CA GLY A 293 2.55 -0.61 16.69
C GLY A 293 3.62 0.42 16.35
N ASN A 294 4.76 -0.01 15.82
CA ASN A 294 5.80 0.91 15.38
C ASN A 294 5.39 1.66 14.10
N GLY A 295 5.86 2.88 13.94
CA GLY A 295 5.74 3.61 12.69
C GLY A 295 6.66 3.03 11.61
N GLY A 296 6.25 3.10 10.36
CA GLY A 296 7.04 2.69 9.20
C GLY A 296 8.13 3.71 8.86
N ALA A 297 9.24 3.26 8.27
CA ALA A 297 10.27 4.17 7.78
C ALA A 297 9.79 4.96 6.54
N GLY A 298 10.31 6.17 6.35
CA GLY A 298 10.15 6.92 5.11
C GLY A 298 10.99 6.32 3.98
N GLY A 299 10.54 6.47 2.74
CA GLY A 299 11.29 6.06 1.54
C GLY A 299 12.38 7.05 1.16
N SER A 300 13.40 6.60 0.44
CA SER A 300 14.49 7.43 -0.05
C SER A 300 14.08 8.21 -1.31
N GLY A 301 14.58 9.42 -1.45
CA GLY A 301 14.43 10.22 -2.67
C GLY A 301 15.77 10.45 -3.35
N THR A 302 15.87 10.07 -4.63
CA THR A 302 17.08 10.23 -5.44
C THR A 302 16.78 10.98 -6.71
N GLY A 303 17.55 12.02 -7.03
CA GLY A 303 17.39 12.73 -8.30
C GLY A 303 18.58 13.61 -8.61
N LEU A 304 18.88 13.83 -9.92
CA LEU A 304 20.01 14.66 -10.31
C LEU A 304 19.87 16.09 -9.78
N LEU A 305 18.69 16.71 -9.95
CA LEU A 305 18.45 18.09 -9.42
C LEU A 305 18.22 18.07 -7.93
N GLY A 306 17.51 17.07 -7.40
CA GLY A 306 17.25 17.02 -5.97
C GLY A 306 16.71 15.67 -5.51
N GLY A 307 17.02 15.32 -4.27
CA GLY A 307 16.48 14.14 -3.61
C GLY A 307 15.94 14.51 -2.23
N VAL A 308 14.68 14.15 -1.96
CA VAL A 308 14.05 14.38 -0.68
C VAL A 308 13.58 13.05 -0.10
N GLY A 309 14.11 12.67 1.06
CA GLY A 309 13.63 11.51 1.80
C GLY A 309 12.25 11.74 2.42
N GLY A 310 11.42 10.73 2.44
CA GLY A 310 10.12 10.76 3.11
C GLY A 310 10.25 10.75 4.63
N ALA A 311 9.30 11.34 5.34
CA ALA A 311 9.28 11.28 6.79
C ALA A 311 8.94 9.87 7.30
N GLY A 312 9.46 9.48 8.45
CA GLY A 312 9.04 8.28 9.17
C GLY A 312 7.64 8.44 9.77
N GLY A 313 6.90 7.35 9.85
CA GLY A 313 5.59 7.32 10.50
C GLY A 313 5.68 7.37 12.02
N HIS A 314 4.66 7.92 12.67
CA HIS A 314 4.58 7.91 14.14
C HIS A 314 4.29 6.50 14.68
N GLY A 315 4.77 6.20 15.86
CA GLY A 315 4.37 5.03 16.62
C GLY A 315 2.92 5.11 17.09
N GLY A 316 2.25 4.00 17.24
CA GLY A 316 0.89 3.89 17.76
C GLY A 316 0.85 4.07 19.28
N GLY A 317 -0.23 4.65 19.79
CA GLY A 317 -0.44 4.77 21.24
C GLY A 317 -0.81 3.44 21.91
N ALA A 318 -0.50 3.31 23.21
CA ALA A 318 -0.97 2.25 24.09
C ALA A 318 -1.69 2.81 25.32
N SER A 319 -2.82 2.22 25.71
CA SER A 319 -3.62 2.73 26.83
C SER A 319 -3.17 2.18 28.19
N VAL A 320 -2.49 1.05 28.22
CA VAL A 320 -1.99 0.41 29.45
C VAL A 320 -0.47 0.18 29.38
N GLY A 321 0.06 -0.22 28.24
CA GLY A 321 1.45 -0.60 28.06
C GLY A 321 2.30 0.43 27.33
N THR A 322 3.24 -0.04 26.56
CA THR A 322 4.23 0.80 25.87
C THR A 322 3.73 1.24 24.50
N GLY A 323 3.84 2.54 24.18
CA GLY A 323 3.62 3.06 22.84
C GLY A 323 4.58 2.45 21.82
N GLY A 324 4.25 2.50 20.55
CA GLY A 324 5.14 2.07 19.46
C GLY A 324 6.27 3.06 19.20
N SER A 325 7.41 2.58 18.73
CA SER A 325 8.51 3.45 18.30
C SER A 325 8.16 4.19 17.01
N GLY A 326 8.70 5.40 16.86
CA GLY A 326 8.62 6.14 15.60
C GLY A 326 9.50 5.53 14.51
N GLY A 327 9.08 5.63 13.25
CA GLY A 327 9.85 5.19 12.08
C GLY A 327 10.98 6.17 11.74
N ALA A 328 12.06 5.67 11.15
CA ALA A 328 13.13 6.54 10.64
C ALA A 328 12.69 7.32 9.39
N GLY A 329 13.23 8.52 9.20
CA GLY A 329 13.13 9.27 7.96
C GLY A 329 13.99 8.63 6.85
N GLY A 330 13.58 8.79 5.60
CA GLY A 330 14.30 8.32 4.42
C GLY A 330 15.45 9.24 4.02
N ASP A 331 16.37 8.73 3.22
CA ASP A 331 17.53 9.49 2.77
C ASP A 331 17.24 10.32 1.52
N GLY A 332 17.98 11.42 1.33
CA GLY A 332 17.87 12.29 0.16
C GLY A 332 19.21 12.42 -0.59
N PHE A 333 19.20 12.16 -1.91
CA PHE A 333 20.41 12.20 -2.75
C PHE A 333 20.20 13.02 -4.02
N GLY A 334 21.09 14.01 -4.32
CA GLY A 334 20.99 14.82 -5.55
C GLY A 334 21.95 15.98 -5.59
N PHE A 335 21.71 16.94 -6.51
CA PHE A 335 22.43 18.22 -6.49
C PHE A 335 22.08 18.98 -5.18
N VAL A 336 20.82 18.93 -4.78
CA VAL A 336 20.34 19.32 -3.44
C VAL A 336 19.72 18.11 -2.78
N GLY A 337 20.24 17.68 -1.63
CA GLY A 337 19.72 16.54 -0.84
C GLY A 337 19.01 17.01 0.42
N ALA A 338 17.86 16.43 0.74
CA ALA A 338 17.19 16.61 2.02
C ALA A 338 16.77 15.26 2.62
N GLY A 339 17.20 14.94 3.83
CA GLY A 339 16.73 13.77 4.58
C GLY A 339 15.34 13.99 5.17
N GLY A 340 14.54 12.96 5.24
CA GLY A 340 13.23 12.98 5.89
C GLY A 340 13.34 13.02 7.41
N ASN A 341 12.38 13.62 8.08
CA ASN A 341 12.33 13.62 9.55
C ASN A 341 11.94 12.22 10.09
N GLY A 342 12.41 11.88 11.28
CA GLY A 342 11.92 10.73 12.02
C GLY A 342 10.47 10.91 12.48
N GLY A 343 9.76 9.82 12.75
CA GLY A 343 8.43 9.82 13.35
C GLY A 343 8.50 9.81 14.87
N ASN A 344 7.57 10.50 15.54
CA ASN A 344 7.51 10.50 17.01
C ASN A 344 7.15 9.10 17.54
N ALA A 345 7.61 8.80 18.75
CA ALA A 345 7.10 7.67 19.51
C ALA A 345 5.59 7.81 19.80
N GLY A 346 4.93 6.68 19.93
CA GLY A 346 3.55 6.63 20.40
C GLY A 346 3.46 6.89 21.91
N THR A 347 2.35 7.47 22.34
CA THR A 347 2.06 7.65 23.77
C THR A 347 1.78 6.30 24.45
N GLY A 348 2.21 6.14 25.71
CA GLY A 348 1.93 4.94 26.51
C GLY A 348 2.00 5.26 27.99
N VAL A 349 1.33 4.45 28.79
CA VAL A 349 1.38 4.53 30.28
C VAL A 349 2.23 3.39 30.86
N GLY A 350 3.01 2.73 30.03
CA GLY A 350 3.86 1.59 30.40
C GLY A 350 5.07 1.98 31.22
N VAL A 351 5.77 0.95 31.68
CA VAL A 351 7.00 1.09 32.48
C VAL A 351 8.07 1.86 31.74
N ASN A 352 8.24 1.60 30.44
CA ASN A 352 9.24 2.26 29.60
C ASN A 352 8.57 3.02 28.44
N GLY A 353 9.11 4.17 28.09
CA GLY A 353 8.73 4.94 26.92
C GLY A 353 9.29 4.32 25.63
N ALA A 354 8.59 4.51 24.51
CA ALA A 354 9.05 4.09 23.20
C ALA A 354 10.04 5.09 22.58
N ASN A 355 10.89 4.64 21.67
CA ASN A 355 11.90 5.50 21.07
C ASN A 355 11.34 6.33 19.90
N GLY A 356 11.78 7.57 19.77
CA GLY A 356 11.57 8.38 18.57
C GLY A 356 12.39 7.86 17.39
N GLY A 357 11.92 8.11 16.17
CA GLY A 357 12.61 7.73 14.93
C GLY A 357 13.79 8.66 14.63
N ASN A 358 14.84 8.12 14.02
CA ASN A 358 15.98 8.91 13.55
C ASN A 358 15.60 9.71 12.29
N GLY A 359 16.21 10.88 12.10
CA GLY A 359 16.15 11.61 10.85
C GLY A 359 16.99 10.92 9.76
N GLY A 360 16.55 11.00 8.51
CA GLY A 360 17.26 10.48 7.34
C GLY A 360 18.47 11.33 6.96
N SER A 361 19.47 10.71 6.37
CA SER A 361 20.68 11.39 5.90
C SER A 361 20.43 12.12 4.56
N ALA A 362 21.27 13.10 4.28
CA ALA A 362 21.26 13.81 3.01
C ALA A 362 22.65 13.86 2.38
N THR A 363 22.70 13.68 1.08
CA THR A 363 23.92 13.90 0.29
C THR A 363 23.60 14.75 -0.93
N GLY A 364 24.25 15.91 -1.02
CA GLY A 364 24.04 16.87 -2.11
C GLY A 364 25.35 17.33 -2.73
N ALA A 365 25.40 17.42 -4.07
CA ALA A 365 26.60 17.97 -4.72
C ALA A 365 26.79 19.48 -4.38
N LEU A 366 25.72 20.23 -4.22
CA LEU A 366 25.76 21.64 -3.84
C LEU A 366 25.40 21.82 -2.35
N ALA A 367 24.20 21.29 -1.96
CA ALA A 367 23.67 21.50 -0.63
C ALA A 367 23.03 20.21 -0.09
N ALA A 368 23.15 20.00 1.21
CA ALA A 368 22.52 18.87 1.91
C ALA A 368 21.96 19.30 3.26
N VAL A 369 20.75 18.86 3.57
CA VAL A 369 20.09 19.07 4.87
C VAL A 369 19.64 17.73 5.42
N GLY A 370 20.22 17.27 6.53
CA GLY A 370 19.79 16.07 7.25
C GLY A 370 18.42 16.25 7.91
N GLY A 371 17.63 15.19 7.94
CA GLY A 371 16.34 15.17 8.60
C GLY A 371 16.45 15.26 10.12
N ALA A 372 15.49 15.87 10.80
CA ALA A 372 15.46 15.90 12.25
C ALA A 372 15.07 14.53 12.83
N GLY A 373 15.66 14.17 13.97
CA GLY A 373 15.15 13.09 14.81
C GLY A 373 13.82 13.46 15.44
N ALA A 374 13.11 12.51 16.00
CA ALA A 374 11.80 12.69 16.60
C ALA A 374 11.77 12.30 18.10
N ALA A 375 10.83 12.87 18.84
CA ALA A 375 10.74 12.72 20.28
C ALA A 375 10.51 11.28 20.70
N GLY A 376 11.15 10.89 21.83
CA GLY A 376 10.84 9.67 22.56
C GLY A 376 9.52 9.80 23.30
N GLY A 377 8.92 8.68 23.63
CA GLY A 377 7.67 8.60 24.40
C GLY A 377 7.91 8.65 25.90
N ASP A 378 6.95 9.18 26.62
CA ASP A 378 6.98 9.26 28.08
C ASP A 378 6.73 7.89 28.72
N ALA A 379 7.16 7.74 29.98
CA ALA A 379 6.94 6.56 30.84
C ALA A 379 6.30 6.95 32.16
N THR A 380 5.54 6.04 32.73
CA THR A 380 4.96 6.27 34.09
C THR A 380 5.90 5.87 35.21
N SER A 381 6.71 4.81 35.06
CA SER A 381 7.50 4.26 36.18
C SER A 381 8.79 3.60 35.70
N GLY A 382 9.41 3.86 34.71
CA GLY A 382 10.64 3.26 34.24
C GLY A 382 11.55 4.29 33.63
N THR A 383 12.02 4.02 32.41
CA THR A 383 12.83 4.95 31.65
C THR A 383 11.99 5.56 30.53
N GLY A 384 12.07 6.88 30.36
CA GLY A 384 11.58 7.56 29.15
C GLY A 384 12.23 7.00 27.90
N GLY A 385 11.54 7.05 26.78
CA GLY A 385 12.06 6.60 25.49
C GLY A 385 13.17 7.53 24.97
N PHE A 386 14.13 6.99 24.23
CA PHE A 386 15.17 7.82 23.63
C PHE A 386 14.60 8.69 22.51
N GLY A 387 15.06 9.95 22.46
CA GLY A 387 14.86 10.80 21.30
C GLY A 387 15.66 10.29 20.09
N GLY A 388 15.11 10.46 18.90
CA GLY A 388 15.79 10.07 17.66
C GLY A 388 17.00 10.95 17.36
N ALA A 389 18.03 10.38 16.77
CA ALA A 389 19.19 11.14 16.28
C ALA A 389 18.81 11.94 15.02
N GLY A 390 19.41 13.12 14.83
CA GLY A 390 19.34 13.84 13.58
C GLY A 390 20.14 13.17 12.48
N GLY A 391 19.69 13.28 11.24
CA GLY A 391 20.36 12.73 10.05
C GLY A 391 21.66 13.47 9.72
N SER A 392 22.62 12.77 9.15
CA SER A 392 23.85 13.38 8.65
C SER A 392 23.62 14.14 7.34
N ALA A 393 24.43 15.17 7.09
CA ALA A 393 24.42 15.91 5.82
C ALA A 393 25.82 15.99 5.22
N ARG A 394 25.91 15.80 3.90
CA ARG A 394 27.17 15.94 3.13
C ARG A 394 26.91 16.77 1.89
N GLY A 395 27.40 18.02 1.86
CA GLY A 395 27.29 18.95 0.74
C GLY A 395 28.63 19.64 0.50
N LEU A 396 28.94 19.97 -0.77
CA LEU A 396 30.20 20.63 -1.12
C LEU A 396 30.24 22.11 -0.68
N ILE A 397 29.11 22.84 -0.81
CA ILE A 397 29.03 24.25 -0.49
C ILE A 397 28.29 24.47 0.85
N PHE A 398 27.19 23.73 1.06
CA PHE A 398 26.39 23.84 2.26
C PHE A 398 25.98 22.46 2.77
N ALA A 399 26.20 22.20 4.06
CA ALA A 399 25.72 21.00 4.73
C ALA A 399 25.19 21.35 6.11
N LEU A 400 23.94 20.99 6.38
CA LEU A 400 23.29 21.18 7.68
C LEU A 400 22.81 19.82 8.19
N GLY A 401 23.46 19.29 9.25
CA GLY A 401 22.98 18.09 9.93
C GLY A 401 21.61 18.31 10.58
N GLY A 402 20.81 17.30 10.64
CA GLY A 402 19.51 17.33 11.30
C GLY A 402 19.65 17.46 12.81
N ALA A 403 18.68 18.10 13.47
CA ALA A 403 18.62 18.17 14.92
C ALA A 403 18.25 16.81 15.51
N GLY A 404 18.88 16.42 16.61
CA GLY A 404 18.40 15.34 17.47
C GLY A 404 17.18 15.80 18.26
N ALA A 405 16.36 14.90 18.71
CA ALA A 405 15.16 15.19 19.49
C ALA A 405 15.32 14.80 20.97
N ALA A 406 14.45 15.37 21.81
CA ALA A 406 14.38 15.05 23.22
C ALA A 406 13.96 13.59 23.47
N GLY A 407 14.48 12.99 24.54
CA GLY A 407 13.90 11.78 25.11
C GLY A 407 12.57 12.07 25.79
N GLY A 408 11.82 11.03 26.06
CA GLY A 408 10.59 11.12 26.84
C GLY A 408 10.87 11.27 28.35
N ASP A 409 9.90 11.81 29.05
CA ASP A 409 9.94 11.97 30.51
C ASP A 409 9.51 10.68 31.23
N ALA A 410 9.95 10.50 32.48
CA ALA A 410 9.49 9.45 33.36
C ALA A 410 8.94 10.06 34.63
N SER A 411 7.66 9.79 34.99
CA SER A 411 7.05 10.43 36.15
C SER A 411 7.57 9.92 37.50
N THR A 412 8.02 8.66 37.58
CA THR A 412 8.58 8.05 38.79
C THR A 412 9.88 7.28 38.54
N GLY A 413 10.47 7.37 37.39
CA GLY A 413 11.69 6.68 36.96
C GLY A 413 12.80 7.64 36.50
N VAL A 414 13.60 7.20 35.55
CA VAL A 414 14.66 7.99 34.93
C VAL A 414 14.20 8.50 33.56
N GLY A 415 14.19 9.82 33.39
CA GLY A 415 13.88 10.50 32.14
C GLY A 415 15.08 10.55 31.17
#